data_df6eea41c9443cceaf83e7a156bb6c79
#
_entry.id   df6eea41c9443cceaf83e7a156bb6c79
#
_cell.length_a   1.000
_cell.length_b   1.000
_cell.length_c   1.000
_cell.angle_alpha   90.00
_cell.angle_beta   90.00
_cell.angle_gamma   90.00
#
_symmetry.space_group_name_H-M   'P 1'
#
loop_
_entity.id
_entity.type
_entity.pdbx_description
1 polymer ?
#
loop_
_entity_poly.entity_id
_entity_poly.type
_entity_poly.pdbx_seq_one_letter_code
_entity_poly.pdbx_strand_id
1 'polypeptide(L)'
;KKNIKKYFYNDKFYLKAIKRKKDKRLENEFRKIKKYRKMIKFVFQNKPKGTGDAVLKCKNLIKGNYFLMLLPDDLIIKQNCTKEMVKLYKKTKGSIIATKKVPKKTVSRWGILSLKNKKKNYFQIKDVVEKPSIKKAPSNFAIIGRYILPTKIFSEIKKLKPGQGGEIHITDA
;
A
#
# COMPACT_ATOMS: atom_id res chain seq x y z
N LYS A 1 -2.11 16.67 -6.57
CA LYS A 1 -3.00 15.98 -7.56
C LYS A 1 -2.48 16.10 -8.99
N LYS A 2 -2.15 17.32 -9.47
CA LYS A 2 -1.62 17.54 -10.84
C LYS A 2 -0.25 16.88 -11.08
N ASN A 3 0.62 16.79 -10.06
CA ASN A 3 2.00 16.34 -10.23
C ASN A 3 2.15 14.85 -10.59
N ILE A 4 1.38 13.96 -9.95
CA ILE A 4 1.43 12.51 -10.26
C ILE A 4 0.97 12.28 -11.70
N LYS A 5 -0.16 12.88 -12.10
CA LYS A 5 -0.65 12.76 -13.48
C LYS A 5 0.37 13.34 -14.48
N LYS A 6 0.97 14.50 -14.16
CA LYS A 6 1.99 15.14 -14.99
C LYS A 6 3.22 14.22 -15.18
N TYR A 7 3.64 13.51 -14.14
CA TYR A 7 4.74 12.55 -14.23
C TYR A 7 4.49 11.50 -15.33
N PHE A 8 3.31 10.91 -15.37
CA PHE A 8 3.00 9.87 -16.36
C PHE A 8 2.70 10.41 -17.77
N TYR A 9 2.31 11.68 -17.91
CA TYR A 9 1.82 12.23 -19.20
C TYR A 9 2.67 13.39 -19.75
N ASN A 10 3.78 13.75 -19.11
CA ASN A 10 4.68 14.79 -19.60
C ASN A 10 5.74 14.23 -20.53
N ASP A 11 5.35 13.88 -21.75
CA ASP A 11 6.26 13.35 -22.76
C ASP A 11 7.39 14.33 -23.11
N LYS A 12 7.12 15.63 -23.16
CA LYS A 12 8.11 16.67 -23.45
C LYS A 12 9.31 16.65 -22.48
N PHE A 13 9.02 16.41 -21.18
CA PHE A 13 10.08 16.30 -20.17
C PHE A 13 11.00 15.10 -20.45
N TYR A 14 10.44 13.92 -20.69
CA TYR A 14 11.21 12.71 -20.95
C TYR A 14 11.99 12.80 -22.26
N LEU A 15 11.35 13.24 -23.33
CA LEU A 15 12.00 13.38 -24.65
C LEU A 15 13.17 14.38 -24.61
N LYS A 16 13.00 15.52 -23.93
CA LYS A 16 14.08 16.48 -23.73
C LYS A 16 15.26 15.87 -22.94
N ALA A 17 14.97 15.13 -21.87
CA ALA A 17 16.00 14.49 -21.05
C ALA A 17 16.74 13.38 -21.82
N ILE A 18 16.03 12.55 -22.59
CA ILE A 18 16.59 11.50 -23.44
C ILE A 18 17.52 12.11 -24.50
N LYS A 19 17.03 13.11 -25.24
CA LYS A 19 17.82 13.81 -26.28
C LYS A 19 19.11 14.41 -25.71
N ARG A 20 19.04 15.04 -24.53
CA ARG A 20 20.19 15.65 -23.87
C ARG A 20 21.23 14.65 -23.38
N LYS A 21 20.77 13.55 -22.75
CA LYS A 21 21.65 12.58 -22.08
C LYS A 21 22.06 11.41 -22.96
N LYS A 22 21.36 11.16 -24.06
CA LYS A 22 21.55 10.00 -24.95
C LYS A 22 21.60 8.66 -24.16
N ASP A 23 20.81 8.55 -23.08
CA ASP A 23 20.84 7.44 -22.14
C ASP A 23 19.78 6.40 -22.51
N LYS A 24 20.23 5.22 -22.97
CA LYS A 24 19.36 4.06 -23.32
C LYS A 24 18.51 3.59 -22.15
N ARG A 25 18.98 3.73 -20.90
CA ARG A 25 18.19 3.35 -19.71
C ARG A 25 16.99 4.26 -19.57
N LEU A 26 17.17 5.57 -19.76
CA LEU A 26 16.11 6.55 -19.71
C LEU A 26 15.07 6.33 -20.81
N GLU A 27 15.49 5.95 -22.02
CA GLU A 27 14.58 5.56 -23.11
C GLU A 27 13.74 4.33 -22.74
N ASN A 28 14.38 3.30 -22.16
CA ASN A 28 13.68 2.10 -21.72
C ASN A 28 12.67 2.39 -20.64
N GLU A 29 13.01 3.23 -19.64
CA GLU A 29 12.06 3.66 -18.61
C GLU A 29 10.89 4.44 -19.22
N PHE A 30 11.14 5.33 -20.17
CA PHE A 30 10.08 6.07 -20.85
C PHE A 30 9.15 5.15 -21.64
N ARG A 31 9.67 4.13 -22.33
CA ARG A 31 8.86 3.10 -23.00
C ARG A 31 7.97 2.34 -21.99
N LYS A 32 8.52 1.96 -20.82
CA LYS A 32 7.74 1.33 -19.75
C LYS A 32 6.63 2.24 -19.24
N ILE A 33 6.92 3.52 -18.99
CA ILE A 33 5.93 4.51 -18.56
C ILE A 33 4.80 4.61 -19.59
N LYS A 34 5.13 4.71 -20.89
CA LYS A 34 4.14 4.72 -21.98
C LYS A 34 3.25 3.47 -22.00
N LYS A 35 3.84 2.30 -21.79
CA LYS A 35 3.10 1.02 -21.70
C LYS A 35 2.14 1.03 -20.52
N TYR A 36 2.63 1.38 -19.32
CA TYR A 36 1.83 1.39 -18.09
C TYR A 36 0.75 2.47 -18.09
N ARG A 37 0.97 3.60 -18.75
CA ARG A 37 0.01 4.72 -18.87
C ARG A 37 -1.38 4.26 -19.29
N LYS A 38 -1.46 3.33 -20.25
CA LYS A 38 -2.73 2.76 -20.74
C LYS A 38 -3.50 1.99 -19.67
N MET A 39 -2.81 1.50 -18.65
CA MET A 39 -3.36 0.70 -17.56
C MET A 39 -3.69 1.51 -16.31
N ILE A 40 -3.18 2.77 -16.21
CA ILE A 40 -3.34 3.62 -15.03
C ILE A 40 -4.67 4.32 -15.08
N LYS A 41 -5.43 4.22 -13.98
CA LYS A 41 -6.62 5.01 -13.72
C LYS A 41 -6.38 5.88 -12.49
N PHE A 42 -6.74 7.16 -12.59
CA PHE A 42 -6.58 8.13 -11.50
C PHE A 42 -7.90 8.31 -10.78
N VAL A 43 -7.85 8.13 -9.48
CA VAL A 43 -8.98 8.40 -8.58
C VAL A 43 -8.59 9.57 -7.68
N PHE A 44 -9.52 10.49 -7.46
CA PHE A 44 -9.27 11.69 -6.66
C PHE A 44 -10.00 11.61 -5.33
N GLN A 45 -9.25 11.84 -4.27
CA GLN A 45 -9.78 12.13 -2.95
C GLN A 45 -9.73 13.66 -2.74
N ASN A 46 -10.89 14.30 -2.73
CA ASN A 46 -10.97 15.77 -2.68
C ASN A 46 -10.55 16.34 -1.32
N LYS A 47 -10.93 15.65 -0.24
CA LYS A 47 -10.51 15.95 1.14
C LYS A 47 -9.71 14.79 1.68
N PRO A 48 -8.60 15.02 2.41
CA PRO A 48 -7.82 13.96 3.03
C PRO A 48 -8.61 13.37 4.22
N LYS A 49 -9.31 12.27 3.96
CA LYS A 49 -10.12 11.55 4.96
C LYS A 49 -9.52 10.21 5.37
N GLY A 50 -8.20 10.07 5.19
CA GLY A 50 -7.47 8.87 5.56
C GLY A 50 -7.34 7.83 4.44
N THR A 51 -6.58 6.78 4.72
CA THR A 51 -6.23 5.71 3.76
C THR A 51 -7.41 4.82 3.41
N GLY A 52 -8.32 4.57 4.34
CA GLY A 52 -9.54 3.80 4.11
C GLY A 52 -10.46 4.49 3.11
N ASP A 53 -10.71 5.80 3.26
CA ASP A 53 -11.52 6.56 2.29
C ASP A 53 -10.86 6.57 0.90
N ALA A 54 -9.53 6.71 0.82
CA ALA A 54 -8.81 6.66 -0.45
C ALA A 54 -9.01 5.31 -1.16
N VAL A 55 -8.93 4.20 -0.43
CA VAL A 55 -9.17 2.85 -0.94
C VAL A 55 -10.63 2.67 -1.36
N LEU A 56 -11.57 3.17 -0.57
CA LEU A 56 -13.00 3.09 -0.88
C LEU A 56 -13.35 3.79 -2.21
N LYS A 57 -12.69 4.90 -2.54
CA LYS A 57 -12.84 5.59 -3.83
C LYS A 57 -12.46 4.72 -5.03
N CYS A 58 -11.62 3.72 -4.83
CA CYS A 58 -11.19 2.81 -5.89
C CYS A 58 -12.16 1.63 -6.12
N LYS A 59 -13.18 1.45 -5.28
CA LYS A 59 -14.08 0.28 -5.29
C LYS A 59 -14.55 -0.11 -6.68
N ASN A 60 -15.07 0.84 -7.47
CA ASN A 60 -15.67 0.57 -8.77
C ASN A 60 -14.65 0.24 -9.88
N LEU A 61 -13.36 0.45 -9.61
CA LEU A 61 -12.27 0.13 -10.53
C LEU A 61 -11.65 -1.25 -10.27
N ILE A 62 -11.88 -1.81 -9.09
CA ILE A 62 -11.30 -3.08 -8.69
C ILE A 62 -12.25 -4.20 -9.12
N LYS A 63 -11.72 -5.10 -9.92
CA LYS A 63 -12.39 -6.32 -10.37
C LYS A 63 -11.78 -7.53 -9.68
N GLY A 64 -12.61 -8.53 -9.38
CA GLY A 64 -12.17 -9.75 -8.69
C GLY A 64 -12.32 -9.68 -7.17
N ASN A 65 -11.91 -10.75 -6.50
CA ASN A 65 -12.18 -10.95 -5.07
C ASN A 65 -11.09 -10.35 -4.16
N TYR A 66 -9.91 -10.06 -4.70
CA TYR A 66 -8.75 -9.53 -3.99
C TYR A 66 -8.03 -8.47 -4.81
N PHE A 67 -7.37 -7.56 -4.15
CA PHE A 67 -6.51 -6.56 -4.77
C PHE A 67 -5.23 -6.33 -3.96
N LEU A 68 -4.21 -5.83 -4.63
CA LEU A 68 -2.94 -5.42 -4.02
C LEU A 68 -2.98 -3.91 -3.78
N MET A 69 -2.75 -3.50 -2.54
CA MET A 69 -2.58 -2.10 -2.15
C MET A 69 -1.12 -1.83 -1.84
N LEU A 70 -0.58 -0.76 -2.42
CA LEU A 70 0.81 -0.33 -2.24
C LEU A 70 0.82 1.14 -1.83
N LEU A 71 1.42 1.45 -0.69
CA LEU A 71 1.71 2.82 -0.31
C LEU A 71 3.04 3.27 -0.93
N PRO A 72 3.09 4.46 -1.55
CA PRO A 72 4.26 4.87 -2.34
C PRO A 72 5.45 5.32 -1.51
N ASP A 73 5.25 5.64 -0.24
CA ASP A 73 6.27 6.09 0.72
C ASP A 73 7.05 4.92 1.37
N ASP A 74 6.55 3.70 1.26
CA ASP A 74 7.24 2.49 1.71
C ASP A 74 8.00 1.84 0.55
N LEU A 75 9.25 2.22 0.34
CA LEU A 75 10.11 1.65 -0.69
C LEU A 75 10.88 0.43 -0.15
N ILE A 76 10.61 -0.75 -0.71
CA ILE A 76 11.31 -2.00 -0.35
C ILE A 76 12.42 -2.26 -1.37
N ILE A 77 13.66 -2.21 -0.89
CA ILE A 77 14.87 -2.39 -1.70
C ILE A 77 15.39 -3.82 -1.48
N LYS A 78 16.10 -4.37 -2.45
CA LYS A 78 16.76 -5.70 -2.43
C LYS A 78 15.85 -6.92 -2.44
N GLN A 79 14.58 -6.80 -2.07
CA GLN A 79 13.63 -7.93 -2.05
C GLN A 79 12.39 -7.59 -2.86
N ASN A 80 11.86 -8.57 -3.57
CA ASN A 80 10.55 -8.42 -4.20
C ASN A 80 9.44 -8.88 -3.24
N CYS A 81 9.19 -8.07 -2.22
CA CYS A 81 8.17 -8.33 -1.21
C CYS A 81 6.79 -8.64 -1.84
N THR A 82 6.40 -7.90 -2.86
CA THR A 82 5.12 -8.13 -3.56
C THR A 82 5.05 -9.54 -4.15
N LYS A 83 6.14 -10.03 -4.75
CA LYS A 83 6.20 -11.41 -5.28
C LYS A 83 6.04 -12.45 -4.18
N GLU A 84 6.69 -12.25 -3.03
CA GLU A 84 6.56 -13.14 -1.87
C GLU A 84 5.14 -13.13 -1.30
N MET A 85 4.51 -11.97 -1.20
CA MET A 85 3.12 -11.84 -0.76
C MET A 85 2.16 -12.56 -1.70
N VAL A 86 2.34 -12.43 -3.02
CA VAL A 86 1.51 -13.12 -4.02
C VAL A 86 1.69 -14.64 -3.93
N LYS A 87 2.92 -15.13 -3.72
CA LYS A 87 3.17 -16.58 -3.49
C LYS A 87 2.43 -17.07 -2.24
N LEU A 88 2.51 -16.31 -1.14
CA LEU A 88 1.82 -16.65 0.09
C LEU A 88 0.31 -16.64 -0.09
N TYR A 89 -0.24 -15.61 -0.74
CA TYR A 89 -1.67 -15.53 -1.06
C TYR A 89 -2.15 -16.74 -1.88
N LYS A 90 -1.41 -17.15 -2.91
CA LYS A 90 -1.76 -18.34 -3.70
C LYS A 90 -1.90 -19.60 -2.85
N LYS A 91 -1.10 -19.69 -1.78
CA LYS A 91 -1.12 -20.82 -0.84
C LYS A 91 -2.24 -20.71 0.20
N THR A 92 -2.45 -19.52 0.78
CA THR A 92 -3.33 -19.33 1.94
C THR A 92 -4.72 -18.85 1.57
N LYS A 93 -4.87 -18.19 0.40
CA LYS A 93 -6.11 -17.55 -0.08
C LYS A 93 -6.68 -16.52 0.90
N GLY A 94 -5.85 -16.03 1.83
CA GLY A 94 -6.20 -15.05 2.84
C GLY A 94 -5.66 -13.65 2.58
N SER A 95 -6.03 -12.69 3.43
CA SER A 95 -5.41 -11.36 3.47
C SER A 95 -3.93 -11.48 3.85
N ILE A 96 -3.08 -10.71 3.18
CA ILE A 96 -1.65 -10.69 3.46
C ILE A 96 -1.22 -9.26 3.75
N ILE A 97 -0.53 -9.04 4.85
CA ILE A 97 0.04 -7.75 5.24
C ILE A 97 1.55 -7.91 5.38
N ALA A 98 2.30 -7.06 4.72
CA ALA A 98 3.75 -7.02 4.90
C ALA A 98 4.10 -6.30 6.20
N THR A 99 5.08 -6.82 6.93
CA THR A 99 5.49 -6.29 8.23
C THR A 99 7.00 -6.31 8.41
N LYS A 100 7.50 -5.43 9.26
CA LYS A 100 8.89 -5.42 9.72
C LYS A 100 8.96 -5.21 11.24
N LYS A 101 10.02 -5.70 11.87
CA LYS A 101 10.33 -5.34 13.25
C LYS A 101 10.83 -3.90 13.32
N VAL A 102 10.32 -3.14 14.27
CA VAL A 102 10.74 -1.77 14.57
C VAL A 102 11.22 -1.66 16.01
N PRO A 103 12.08 -0.69 16.36
CA PRO A 103 12.43 -0.43 17.75
C PRO A 103 11.19 -0.11 18.58
N LYS A 104 11.08 -0.66 19.80
CA LYS A 104 9.92 -0.44 20.68
C LYS A 104 9.57 1.05 20.88
N LYS A 105 10.56 1.92 20.95
CA LYS A 105 10.37 3.38 21.08
C LYS A 105 9.67 4.05 19.91
N THR A 106 9.54 3.37 18.75
CA THR A 106 8.95 3.93 17.53
C THR A 106 7.58 3.34 17.18
N VAL A 107 7.06 2.41 17.98
CA VAL A 107 5.80 1.69 17.68
C VAL A 107 4.61 2.64 17.53
N SER A 108 4.59 3.76 18.24
CA SER A 108 3.53 4.77 18.17
C SER A 108 3.42 5.50 16.81
N ARG A 109 4.33 5.23 15.89
CA ARG A 109 4.31 5.79 14.54
C ARG A 109 3.59 4.89 13.51
N TRP A 110 3.23 3.65 13.90
CA TRP A 110 2.85 2.59 12.98
C TRP A 110 1.58 1.87 13.43
N GLY A 111 0.89 1.28 12.49
CA GLY A 111 -0.03 0.19 12.81
C GLY A 111 0.77 -1.02 13.30
N ILE A 112 0.49 -1.53 14.48
CA ILE A 112 1.23 -2.63 15.12
C ILE A 112 0.36 -3.88 15.15
N LEU A 113 0.95 -4.99 14.70
CA LEU A 113 0.27 -6.27 14.63
C LEU A 113 0.29 -7.01 15.97
N SER A 114 -0.86 -7.49 16.40
CA SER A 114 -0.98 -8.57 17.36
C SER A 114 -0.89 -9.90 16.62
N LEU A 115 0.08 -10.73 16.96
CA LEU A 115 0.38 -11.97 16.25
C LEU A 115 -0.14 -13.17 17.04
N LYS A 116 -0.70 -14.17 16.34
CA LYS A 116 -1.16 -15.42 16.94
C LYS A 116 -0.08 -16.51 16.78
N ASN A 117 -0.13 -17.25 15.71
CA ASN A 117 0.73 -18.40 15.51
C ASN A 117 1.86 -18.08 14.51
N LYS A 118 3.09 -18.47 14.86
CA LYS A 118 4.21 -18.44 13.93
C LYS A 118 4.16 -19.66 13.02
N LYS A 119 4.23 -19.46 11.72
CA LYS A 119 4.50 -20.47 10.71
C LYS A 119 5.91 -20.28 10.16
N LYS A 120 6.39 -21.20 9.32
CA LYS A 120 7.78 -21.16 8.82
C LYS A 120 8.17 -19.77 8.28
N ASN A 121 7.32 -19.14 7.45
CA ASN A 121 7.64 -17.88 6.74
C ASN A 121 6.63 -16.77 6.96
N TYR A 122 5.65 -16.94 7.85
CA TYR A 122 4.64 -15.91 8.14
C TYR A 122 4.04 -16.10 9.53
N PHE A 123 3.33 -15.08 10.00
CA PHE A 123 2.54 -15.13 11.24
C PHE A 123 1.06 -15.02 10.90
N GLN A 124 0.21 -15.64 11.69
CA GLN A 124 -1.21 -15.33 11.70
C GLN A 124 -1.43 -14.06 12.52
N ILE A 125 -2.18 -13.12 11.94
CA ILE A 125 -2.56 -11.87 12.61
C ILE A 125 -3.79 -12.16 13.46
N LYS A 126 -3.76 -11.69 14.71
CA LYS A 126 -4.90 -11.69 15.61
C LYS A 126 -5.65 -10.36 15.51
N ASP A 127 -4.90 -9.26 15.53
CA ASP A 127 -5.45 -7.92 15.61
C ASP A 127 -4.43 -6.89 15.10
N VAL A 128 -4.89 -5.67 14.85
CA VAL A 128 -4.10 -4.51 14.45
C VAL A 128 -4.44 -3.34 15.36
N VAL A 129 -3.42 -2.67 15.90
CA VAL A 129 -3.62 -1.46 16.69
C VAL A 129 -2.92 -0.29 16.01
N GLU A 130 -3.69 0.71 15.60
CA GLU A 130 -3.16 1.90 14.94
C GLU A 130 -2.48 2.81 15.95
N LYS A 131 -1.21 3.13 15.72
CA LYS A 131 -0.37 4.05 16.50
C LYS A 131 -0.51 3.89 18.04
N PRO A 132 -0.33 2.67 18.59
CA PRO A 132 -0.47 2.45 20.02
C PRO A 132 0.58 3.21 20.81
N SER A 133 0.27 3.55 22.06
CA SER A 133 1.33 3.95 22.99
C SER A 133 2.32 2.80 23.22
N ILE A 134 3.55 3.10 23.60
CA ILE A 134 4.61 2.09 23.82
C ILE A 134 4.15 1.02 24.81
N LYS A 135 3.41 1.42 25.85
CA LYS A 135 2.88 0.51 26.89
C LYS A 135 1.76 -0.40 26.38
N LYS A 136 0.97 0.06 25.39
CA LYS A 136 -0.19 -0.66 24.84
C LYS A 136 0.12 -1.43 23.56
N ALA A 137 1.32 -1.27 22.98
CA ALA A 137 1.69 -1.96 21.75
C ALA A 137 1.75 -3.48 21.96
N PRO A 138 0.96 -4.27 21.17
CA PRO A 138 0.88 -5.72 21.33
C PRO A 138 2.15 -6.45 20.91
N SER A 139 2.98 -5.80 20.11
CA SER A 139 4.27 -6.32 19.63
C SER A 139 5.15 -5.16 19.13
N ASN A 140 6.23 -5.49 18.43
CA ASN A 140 7.02 -4.54 17.66
C ASN A 140 7.04 -4.86 16.16
N PHE A 141 6.05 -5.59 15.67
CA PHE A 141 5.86 -5.83 14.25
C PHE A 141 4.95 -4.74 13.67
N ALA A 142 5.58 -3.81 12.96
CA ALA A 142 4.90 -2.71 12.30
C ALA A 142 4.44 -3.10 10.89
N ILE A 143 3.27 -2.61 10.50
CA ILE A 143 2.78 -2.71 9.15
C ILE A 143 3.64 -1.83 8.25
N ILE A 144 4.01 -2.35 7.10
CA ILE A 144 4.57 -1.58 5.99
C ILE A 144 3.56 -1.59 4.85
N GLY A 145 3.49 -0.50 4.12
CA GLY A 145 2.44 -0.18 3.14
C GLY A 145 2.27 -1.15 1.97
N ARG A 146 2.14 -2.44 2.26
CA ARG A 146 1.91 -3.52 1.29
C ARG A 146 0.86 -4.47 1.81
N TYR A 147 -0.26 -4.58 1.07
CA TYR A 147 -1.40 -5.39 1.48
C TYR A 147 -1.96 -6.17 0.29
N ILE A 148 -2.38 -7.40 0.52
CA ILE A 148 -3.34 -8.11 -0.34
C ILE A 148 -4.62 -8.21 0.46
N LEU A 149 -5.68 -7.56 0.00
CA LEU A 149 -6.94 -7.42 0.71
C LEU A 149 -8.10 -7.96 -0.12
N PRO A 150 -9.11 -8.57 0.52
CA PRO A 150 -10.33 -8.97 -0.16
C PRO A 150 -11.18 -7.74 -0.49
N THR A 151 -11.93 -7.79 -1.59
CA THR A 151 -12.87 -6.71 -1.95
C THR A 151 -14.00 -6.54 -0.92
N LYS A 152 -14.24 -7.55 -0.08
CA LYS A 152 -15.15 -7.48 1.07
C LYS A 152 -14.78 -6.34 2.04
N ILE A 153 -13.48 -5.93 2.09
CA ILE A 153 -13.04 -4.82 2.95
C ILE A 153 -13.77 -3.51 2.65
N PHE A 154 -14.27 -3.30 1.43
CA PHE A 154 -15.03 -2.09 1.10
C PHE A 154 -16.34 -1.97 1.91
N SER A 155 -16.97 -3.08 2.28
CA SER A 155 -18.13 -3.05 3.16
C SER A 155 -17.74 -2.69 4.58
N GLU A 156 -16.60 -3.15 5.06
CA GLU A 156 -16.11 -2.84 6.40
C GLU A 156 -15.69 -1.37 6.51
N ILE A 157 -14.92 -0.86 5.52
CA ILE A 157 -14.56 0.57 5.47
C ILE A 157 -15.79 1.48 5.54
N LYS A 158 -16.89 1.10 4.89
CA LYS A 158 -18.13 1.91 4.91
C LYS A 158 -18.78 2.00 6.28
N LYS A 159 -18.58 1.03 7.18
CA LYS A 159 -19.12 0.99 8.53
C LYS A 159 -18.30 1.83 9.52
N LEU A 160 -17.02 2.13 9.15
CA LEU A 160 -16.12 2.86 10.04
C LEU A 160 -16.57 4.30 10.23
N LYS A 161 -16.48 4.73 11.48
CA LYS A 161 -16.53 6.15 11.85
C LYS A 161 -15.13 6.74 11.80
N PRO A 162 -14.97 8.05 11.54
CA PRO A 162 -13.67 8.69 11.65
C PRO A 162 -13.02 8.43 13.01
N GLY A 163 -11.81 7.92 12.98
CA GLY A 163 -11.01 7.61 14.17
C GLY A 163 -10.09 8.78 14.57
N GLN A 164 -8.89 8.45 15.02
CA GLN A 164 -7.88 9.41 15.42
C GLN A 164 -7.57 10.41 14.28
N GLY A 165 -7.60 11.71 14.60
CA GLY A 165 -7.39 12.77 13.60
C GLY A 165 -8.56 13.02 12.65
N GLY A 166 -9.75 12.43 12.89
CA GLY A 166 -10.91 12.55 11.99
C GLY A 166 -10.77 11.76 10.69
N GLU A 167 -9.84 10.81 10.64
CA GLU A 167 -9.53 10.00 9.46
C GLU A 167 -10.09 8.59 9.56
N ILE A 168 -10.35 7.99 8.39
CA ILE A 168 -10.71 6.58 8.25
C ILE A 168 -9.45 5.81 7.83
N HIS A 169 -8.88 5.04 8.74
CA HIS A 169 -7.69 4.25 8.47
C HIS A 169 -8.06 2.86 7.95
N ILE A 170 -7.28 2.35 7.00
CA ILE A 170 -7.48 0.98 6.47
C ILE A 170 -7.20 -0.09 7.53
N THR A 171 -6.44 0.25 8.55
CA THR A 171 -6.11 -0.61 9.68
C THR A 171 -7.30 -0.87 10.61
N ASP A 172 -8.31 -0.02 10.57
CA ASP A 172 -9.52 -0.14 11.39
C ASP A 172 -10.60 -1.01 10.71
N ALA A 173 -10.40 -1.38 9.45
CA ALA A 173 -11.29 -2.22 8.65
C ALA A 173 -10.88 -3.69 8.70
#